data_9871cf828bfab4445ef9c1a56a509ad8
#
_entry.id   9871cf828bfab4445ef9c1a56a509ad8
#
_cell.length_a   1.000
_cell.length_b   1.000
_cell.length_c   1.000
_cell.angle_alpha   90.00
_cell.angle_beta   90.00
_cell.angle_gamma   90.00
#
_symmetry.space_group_name_H-M   'P 1'
#
loop_
_entity.id
_entity.type
_entity.pdbx_description
1 polymer ?
#
loop_
_entity_poly.entity_id
_entity_poly.type
_entity_poly.pdbx_seq_one_letter_code
_entity_poly.pdbx_strand_id
1 'polypeptide(L)'
;MPRAAMRSPGDLKVMLLAPRLLYLCISSRADVFVRDDIISDPAPGQATVCHSNGCISLAHIRLGPEQWQELRDLFQPLARNAEEERDRLRRAIALMEKFTGAVIGTWRDKGGTFNGGEGQMDCIDESINTTLYLTMFQKYGLMRLHRVEDRATRGWFLAGWPHTTAVIGEVASSPGVESGRLWAVDSWFLDNGE
;
A
#
# COMPACT_ATOMS: atom_id res chain seq x y z
N MET A 1 -78.49 31.48 18.97
CA MET A 1 -77.28 31.82 18.16
C MET A 1 -76.14 30.88 18.57
N PRO A 2 -75.84 29.87 17.77
CA PRO A 2 -74.72 28.96 18.10
C PRO A 2 -73.39 29.49 17.52
N ARG A 3 -72.40 29.44 18.36
CA ARG A 3 -70.95 29.79 18.01
C ARG A 3 -70.35 28.72 17.07
N ALA A 4 -69.82 29.18 15.98
CA ALA A 4 -68.97 28.37 15.06
C ALA A 4 -67.66 27.98 15.70
N ALA A 5 -67.38 26.68 15.70
CA ALA A 5 -66.08 26.15 16.11
C ALA A 5 -65.03 26.27 14.92
N MET A 6 -63.96 26.98 15.15
CA MET A 6 -62.81 27.03 14.22
C MET A 6 -62.07 25.70 14.22
N ARG A 7 -61.95 25.07 13.05
CA ARG A 7 -61.08 23.92 12.82
C ARG A 7 -59.62 24.40 12.68
N SER A 8 -58.76 23.78 13.45
CA SER A 8 -57.33 23.89 13.37
C SER A 8 -56.80 23.31 12.02
N PRO A 9 -55.80 23.96 11.38
CA PRO A 9 -55.20 23.41 10.17
C PRO A 9 -54.28 22.21 10.49
N GLY A 10 -54.48 21.17 9.71
CA GLY A 10 -53.78 19.88 9.88
C GLY A 10 -52.29 19.98 9.72
N ASP A 11 -51.60 19.27 10.57
CA ASP A 11 -50.17 19.03 10.53
C ASP A 11 -49.73 18.34 9.23
N LEU A 12 -49.07 19.10 8.35
CA LEU A 12 -48.41 18.57 7.18
C LEU A 12 -47.07 17.96 7.64
N LYS A 13 -47.04 16.66 7.85
CA LYS A 13 -45.81 15.93 8.10
C LYS A 13 -44.95 15.92 6.83
N VAL A 14 -44.02 16.82 6.77
CA VAL A 14 -42.95 16.79 5.76
C VAL A 14 -42.05 15.61 6.08
N MET A 15 -42.19 14.55 5.29
CA MET A 15 -41.27 13.40 5.34
C MET A 15 -39.99 13.78 4.63
N LEU A 16 -38.99 14.24 5.40
CA LEU A 16 -37.65 14.46 4.92
C LEU A 16 -37.02 13.11 4.53
N LEU A 17 -37.02 12.82 3.24
CA LEU A 17 -36.18 11.78 2.66
C LEU A 17 -34.72 12.21 2.80
N ALA A 18 -34.02 11.68 3.81
CA ALA A 18 -32.59 11.82 3.92
C ALA A 18 -31.95 11.16 2.67
N PRO A 19 -31.09 11.86 1.93
CA PRO A 19 -30.35 11.24 0.85
C PRO A 19 -29.46 10.17 1.48
N ARG A 20 -29.66 8.91 1.13
CA ARG A 20 -28.68 7.87 1.33
C ARG A 20 -27.44 8.27 0.52
N LEU A 21 -26.47 8.88 1.20
CA LEU A 21 -25.14 8.98 0.65
C LEU A 21 -24.65 7.55 0.41
N LEU A 22 -24.64 7.13 -0.85
CA LEU A 22 -23.81 6.00 -1.25
C LEU A 22 -22.37 6.42 -0.95
N TYR A 23 -21.82 5.89 0.12
CA TYR A 23 -20.38 5.86 0.31
C TYR A 23 -19.82 4.96 -0.81
N LEU A 24 -19.46 5.58 -1.92
CA LEU A 24 -18.53 4.98 -2.86
C LEU A 24 -17.22 4.80 -2.08
N CYS A 25 -16.93 3.56 -1.72
CA CYS A 25 -15.58 3.17 -1.34
C CYS A 25 -14.68 3.44 -2.56
N ILE A 26 -14.17 4.66 -2.66
CA ILE A 26 -13.08 4.95 -3.56
C ILE A 26 -11.88 4.25 -2.93
N SER A 27 -11.54 3.07 -3.45
CA SER A 27 -10.24 2.47 -3.18
C SER A 27 -9.20 3.47 -3.68
N SER A 28 -8.60 4.25 -2.79
CA SER A 28 -7.45 5.05 -3.13
C SER A 28 -6.35 4.06 -3.53
N ARG A 29 -6.02 4.04 -4.80
CA ARG A 29 -4.83 3.35 -5.28
C ARG A 29 -3.66 4.25 -4.91
N ALA A 30 -2.69 3.70 -4.21
CA ALA A 30 -1.45 4.42 -3.92
C ALA A 30 -0.81 4.89 -5.24
N ASP A 31 -0.43 6.16 -5.27
CA ASP A 31 0.23 6.73 -6.44
C ASP A 31 1.66 6.20 -6.55
N VAL A 32 1.89 5.39 -7.55
CA VAL A 32 3.22 4.83 -7.89
C VAL A 32 3.77 5.41 -9.20
N PHE A 33 3.08 6.42 -9.76
CA PHE A 33 3.41 6.96 -11.07
C PHE A 33 4.71 7.76 -11.06
N VAL A 34 5.80 7.06 -11.37
CA VAL A 34 7.05 7.65 -11.82
C VAL A 34 7.17 7.52 -13.34
N ARG A 35 6.53 6.50 -13.92
CA ARG A 35 6.58 6.15 -15.34
C ARG A 35 5.25 5.51 -15.77
N ASP A 36 4.83 5.76 -16.98
CA ASP A 36 3.57 5.24 -17.55
C ASP A 36 3.62 3.72 -17.83
N ASP A 37 4.82 3.13 -17.89
CA ASP A 37 5.04 1.71 -18.16
C ASP A 37 5.09 0.82 -16.92
N ILE A 38 4.87 1.39 -15.71
CA ILE A 38 4.71 0.64 -14.48
C ILE A 38 3.33 -0.02 -14.44
N ILE A 39 3.29 -1.33 -14.18
CA ILE A 39 2.04 -2.05 -13.95
C ILE A 39 1.47 -1.68 -12.58
N SER A 40 0.53 -0.74 -12.54
CA SER A 40 -0.10 -0.23 -11.31
C SER A 40 -1.10 -1.21 -10.67
N ASP A 41 -1.48 -2.28 -11.36
CA ASP A 41 -2.34 -3.36 -10.86
C ASP A 41 -1.61 -4.71 -10.89
N PRO A 42 -0.57 -4.89 -10.05
CA PRO A 42 0.31 -6.05 -10.11
C PRO A 42 -0.41 -7.35 -9.74
N ALA A 43 0.08 -8.44 -10.32
CA ALA A 43 -0.36 -9.79 -10.05
C ALA A 43 0.85 -10.74 -9.98
N PRO A 44 0.74 -11.93 -9.34
CA PRO A 44 1.84 -12.89 -9.30
C PRO A 44 2.39 -13.26 -10.67
N GLY A 45 1.50 -13.38 -11.67
CA GLY A 45 1.88 -13.68 -13.05
C GLY A 45 2.38 -12.50 -13.87
N GLN A 46 2.28 -11.27 -13.34
CA GLN A 46 2.67 -10.06 -14.07
C GLN A 46 2.85 -8.87 -13.13
N ALA A 47 4.08 -8.47 -12.93
CA ALA A 47 4.42 -7.27 -12.18
C ALA A 47 5.66 -6.59 -12.80
N THR A 48 5.89 -5.33 -12.46
CA THR A 48 7.12 -4.60 -12.78
C THR A 48 7.90 -4.34 -11.51
N VAL A 49 9.22 -4.24 -11.64
CA VAL A 49 10.13 -3.75 -10.59
C VAL A 49 11.07 -2.72 -11.17
N CYS A 50 11.25 -1.65 -10.40
CA CYS A 50 12.22 -0.58 -10.65
C CYS A 50 13.62 -1.01 -10.23
N HIS A 51 14.63 -0.58 -10.98
CA HIS A 51 16.03 -0.71 -10.60
C HIS A 51 16.91 0.33 -11.29
N SER A 52 18.18 0.37 -10.95
CA SER A 52 19.19 1.27 -11.51
C SER A 52 19.06 2.74 -11.08
N ASN A 53 18.59 2.97 -9.86
CA ASN A 53 18.39 4.26 -9.20
C ASN A 53 17.36 5.19 -9.91
N GLY A 54 16.43 5.73 -9.16
CA GLY A 54 15.36 6.60 -9.67
C GLY A 54 14.41 5.92 -10.63
N CYS A 55 14.30 4.61 -10.59
CA CYS A 55 13.48 3.82 -11.51
C CYS A 55 13.82 4.05 -13.00
N ILE A 56 15.11 4.22 -13.32
CA ILE A 56 15.56 4.42 -14.71
C ILE A 56 15.27 3.16 -15.54
N SER A 57 15.43 1.98 -14.94
CA SER A 57 15.18 0.69 -15.59
C SER A 57 13.98 -0.01 -14.97
N LEU A 58 13.20 -0.70 -15.80
CA LEU A 58 12.11 -1.57 -15.39
C LEU A 58 12.37 -3.00 -15.85
N ALA A 59 12.08 -3.95 -14.98
CA ALA A 59 12.00 -5.35 -15.35
C ALA A 59 10.58 -5.88 -15.14
N HIS A 60 10.14 -6.76 -16.03
CA HIS A 60 8.92 -7.52 -15.83
C HIS A 60 9.24 -8.81 -15.09
N ILE A 61 8.53 -9.05 -14.02
CA ILE A 61 8.68 -10.25 -13.20
C ILE A 61 7.42 -11.10 -13.24
N ARG A 62 7.63 -12.38 -13.00
CA ARG A 62 6.56 -13.37 -12.83
C ARG A 62 6.96 -14.31 -11.70
N LEU A 63 6.12 -14.39 -10.69
CA LEU A 63 6.26 -15.40 -9.64
C LEU A 63 5.72 -16.74 -10.15
N GLY A 64 6.48 -17.79 -9.95
CA GLY A 64 6.00 -19.15 -10.14
C GLY A 64 4.97 -19.54 -9.09
N PRO A 65 4.19 -20.61 -9.33
CA PRO A 65 3.19 -21.08 -8.36
C PRO A 65 3.77 -21.37 -6.97
N GLU A 66 4.97 -21.93 -6.92
CA GLU A 66 5.67 -22.25 -5.67
C GLU A 66 6.10 -21.00 -4.90
N GLN A 67 6.68 -20.01 -5.58
CA GLN A 67 7.05 -18.73 -4.98
C GLN A 67 5.82 -17.99 -4.43
N TRP A 68 4.72 -18.00 -5.19
CA TRP A 68 3.47 -17.41 -4.74
C TRP A 68 2.89 -18.15 -3.55
N GLN A 69 3.00 -19.47 -3.51
CA GLN A 69 2.55 -20.26 -2.36
C GLN A 69 3.41 -19.96 -1.12
N GLU A 70 4.73 -19.88 -1.26
CA GLU A 70 5.65 -19.54 -0.17
C GLU A 70 5.30 -18.16 0.44
N LEU A 71 4.99 -17.15 -0.40
CA LEU A 71 4.48 -15.86 0.08
C LEU A 71 3.18 -15.99 0.86
N ARG A 72 2.21 -16.75 0.35
CA ARG A 72 0.93 -16.96 1.03
C ARG A 72 1.08 -17.63 2.38
N ASP A 73 2.01 -18.55 2.50
CA ASP A 73 2.26 -19.30 3.74
C ASP A 73 2.75 -18.40 4.87
N LEU A 74 3.46 -17.30 4.55
CA LEU A 74 3.85 -16.27 5.53
C LEU A 74 2.64 -15.60 6.21
N PHE A 75 1.49 -15.59 5.56
CA PHE A 75 0.27 -15.00 6.09
C PHE A 75 -0.66 -16.01 6.79
N GLN A 76 -0.22 -17.25 6.95
CA GLN A 76 -0.97 -18.30 7.67
C GLN A 76 -0.30 -18.65 9.02
N PRO A 77 -1.10 -18.93 10.07
CA PRO A 77 -2.51 -18.57 10.19
C PRO A 77 -2.71 -17.05 10.10
N LEU A 78 -3.94 -16.57 9.92
CA LEU A 78 -4.20 -15.12 9.78
C LEU A 78 -3.67 -14.33 10.99
N ALA A 79 -3.16 -13.13 10.74
CA ALA A 79 -2.70 -12.21 11.78
C ALA A 79 -3.84 -11.85 12.75
N ARG A 80 -3.57 -11.85 14.04
CA ARG A 80 -4.54 -11.58 15.10
C ARG A 80 -4.66 -10.08 15.40
N ASN A 81 -3.64 -9.30 15.06
CA ASN A 81 -3.57 -7.86 15.27
C ASN A 81 -2.67 -7.19 14.22
N ALA A 82 -2.71 -5.86 14.18
CA ALA A 82 -1.97 -5.06 13.22
C ALA A 82 -0.45 -5.22 13.32
N GLU A 83 0.09 -5.39 14.53
CA GLU A 83 1.54 -5.59 14.74
C GLU A 83 2.00 -6.92 14.12
N GLU A 84 1.26 -7.99 14.35
CA GLU A 84 1.55 -9.30 13.77
C GLU A 84 1.45 -9.26 12.23
N GLU A 85 0.50 -8.51 11.67
CA GLU A 85 0.41 -8.35 10.21
C GLU A 85 1.63 -7.56 9.67
N ARG A 86 2.09 -6.51 10.36
CA ARG A 86 3.31 -5.78 9.95
C ARG A 86 4.56 -6.67 9.94
N ASP A 87 4.73 -7.55 10.94
CA ASP A 87 5.85 -8.51 10.94
C ASP A 87 5.79 -9.45 9.73
N ARG A 88 4.59 -9.92 9.38
CA ARG A 88 4.40 -10.77 8.18
C ARG A 88 4.67 -10.01 6.89
N LEU A 89 4.20 -8.76 6.80
CA LEU A 89 4.48 -7.90 5.66
C LEU A 89 5.99 -7.68 5.49
N ARG A 90 6.73 -7.40 6.58
CA ARG A 90 8.19 -7.27 6.55
C ARG A 90 8.84 -8.51 5.95
N ARG A 91 8.48 -9.70 6.41
CA ARG A 91 9.02 -10.97 5.91
C ARG A 91 8.63 -11.23 4.45
N ALA A 92 7.42 -10.87 4.07
CA ALA A 92 6.94 -11.05 2.69
C ALA A 92 7.65 -10.11 1.72
N ILE A 93 7.94 -8.86 2.13
CA ILE A 93 8.73 -7.91 1.34
C ILE A 93 10.15 -8.45 1.17
N ALA A 94 10.81 -8.86 2.24
CA ALA A 94 12.14 -9.46 2.18
C ALA A 94 12.19 -10.68 1.22
N LEU A 95 11.15 -11.51 1.23
CA LEU A 95 11.05 -12.64 0.30
C LEU A 95 10.84 -12.19 -1.16
N MET A 96 10.01 -11.16 -1.39
CA MET A 96 9.86 -10.55 -2.71
C MET A 96 11.18 -10.00 -3.24
N GLU A 97 11.95 -9.33 -2.42
CA GLU A 97 13.28 -8.81 -2.79
C GLU A 97 14.24 -9.93 -3.18
N LYS A 98 14.23 -11.05 -2.48
CA LYS A 98 15.02 -12.23 -2.87
C LYS A 98 14.60 -12.76 -4.24
N PHE A 99 13.31 -12.87 -4.50
CA PHE A 99 12.81 -13.35 -5.79
C PHE A 99 13.15 -12.39 -6.92
N THR A 100 12.93 -11.10 -6.71
CA THR A 100 13.18 -10.08 -7.73
C THR A 100 14.66 -9.80 -7.91
N GLY A 101 15.43 -9.74 -6.84
CA GLY A 101 16.87 -9.55 -6.87
C GLY A 101 17.60 -10.62 -7.66
N ALA A 102 17.13 -11.86 -7.61
CA ALA A 102 17.66 -12.95 -8.44
C ALA A 102 17.39 -12.74 -9.94
N VAL A 103 16.30 -12.05 -10.31
CA VAL A 103 15.93 -11.79 -11.71
C VAL A 103 16.66 -10.56 -12.28
N ILE A 104 16.73 -9.48 -11.47
CA ILE A 104 17.23 -8.18 -11.93
C ILE A 104 18.69 -7.90 -11.54
N GLY A 105 19.33 -8.82 -10.82
CA GLY A 105 20.74 -8.70 -10.42
C GLY A 105 20.98 -7.85 -9.16
N THR A 106 19.92 -7.48 -8.41
CA THR A 106 20.03 -6.65 -7.19
C THR A 106 20.15 -7.49 -5.91
N TRP A 107 20.45 -8.76 -6.01
CA TRP A 107 20.60 -9.65 -4.86
C TRP A 107 21.78 -9.28 -3.92
N ARG A 108 22.66 -8.37 -4.35
CA ARG A 108 23.77 -7.80 -3.55
C ARG A 108 23.50 -6.37 -3.11
N ASP A 109 22.28 -5.90 -3.28
CA ASP A 109 21.94 -4.55 -2.84
C ASP A 109 22.17 -4.38 -1.34
N LYS A 110 22.79 -3.24 -1.00
CA LYS A 110 23.19 -2.90 0.36
C LYS A 110 22.39 -1.74 0.88
N GLY A 111 21.81 -1.92 2.07
CA GLY A 111 21.02 -0.91 2.72
C GLY A 111 21.72 0.44 2.85
N GLY A 112 20.97 1.52 2.60
CA GLY A 112 21.40 2.89 2.80
C GLY A 112 22.47 3.38 1.80
N THR A 113 22.63 2.74 0.64
CA THR A 113 23.59 3.18 -0.35
C THR A 113 23.07 4.34 -1.20
N PHE A 114 23.87 5.41 -1.32
CA PHE A 114 23.58 6.56 -2.20
C PHE A 114 24.36 6.50 -3.52
N ASN A 115 25.35 5.65 -3.59
CA ASN A 115 26.21 5.54 -4.76
C ASN A 115 25.68 4.42 -5.65
N GLY A 116 25.02 4.78 -6.74
CA GLY A 116 24.53 3.85 -7.74
C GLY A 116 25.68 3.01 -8.30
N GLY A 117 25.82 1.79 -7.78
CA GLY A 117 26.67 0.74 -8.35
C GLY A 117 25.79 -0.25 -9.12
N GLU A 118 26.42 -1.11 -9.91
CA GLU A 118 25.71 -2.22 -10.54
C GLU A 118 25.03 -3.09 -9.47
N GLY A 119 23.73 -3.32 -9.64
CA GLY A 119 22.95 -4.11 -8.70
C GLY A 119 22.54 -3.40 -7.41
N GLN A 120 22.72 -2.07 -7.32
CA GLN A 120 22.21 -1.26 -6.21
C GLN A 120 20.90 -0.57 -6.58
N MET A 121 20.07 -0.34 -5.57
CA MET A 121 18.80 0.40 -5.67
C MET A 121 18.83 1.62 -4.75
N ASP A 122 18.10 2.66 -5.12
CA ASP A 122 17.88 3.82 -4.27
C ASP A 122 16.49 3.79 -3.61
N CYS A 123 16.22 4.77 -2.76
CA CYS A 123 14.93 4.86 -2.06
C CYS A 123 13.73 5.04 -3.01
N ILE A 124 13.94 5.49 -4.25
CA ILE A 124 12.88 5.60 -5.26
C ILE A 124 12.54 4.21 -5.78
N ASP A 125 13.56 3.42 -6.19
CA ASP A 125 13.36 2.03 -6.63
C ASP A 125 12.66 1.22 -5.55
N GLU A 126 13.17 1.25 -4.32
CA GLU A 126 12.68 0.50 -3.18
C GLU A 126 11.25 0.89 -2.80
N SER A 127 10.96 2.19 -2.71
CA SER A 127 9.62 2.63 -2.34
C SER A 127 8.56 2.28 -3.38
N ILE A 128 8.90 2.31 -4.67
CA ILE A 128 7.98 1.88 -5.75
C ILE A 128 7.77 0.38 -5.68
N ASN A 129 8.85 -0.41 -5.62
CA ASN A 129 8.78 -1.87 -5.57
C ASN A 129 7.97 -2.34 -4.36
N THR A 130 8.27 -1.81 -3.18
CA THR A 130 7.54 -2.14 -1.95
C THR A 130 6.06 -1.76 -2.06
N THR A 131 5.71 -0.59 -2.62
CA THR A 131 4.31 -0.21 -2.84
C THR A 131 3.60 -1.18 -3.78
N LEU A 132 4.26 -1.62 -4.86
CA LEU A 132 3.70 -2.59 -5.79
C LEU A 132 3.52 -3.98 -5.13
N TYR A 133 4.47 -4.43 -4.30
CA TYR A 133 4.33 -5.68 -3.55
C TYR A 133 3.14 -5.61 -2.57
N LEU A 134 3.05 -4.54 -1.80
CA LEU A 134 1.94 -4.31 -0.87
C LEU A 134 0.59 -4.23 -1.60
N THR A 135 0.53 -3.57 -2.75
CA THR A 135 -0.67 -3.50 -3.60
C THR A 135 -1.11 -4.90 -4.05
N MET A 136 -0.17 -5.75 -4.46
CA MET A 136 -0.44 -7.13 -4.80
C MET A 136 -0.93 -7.92 -3.57
N PHE A 137 -0.29 -7.78 -2.41
CA PHE A 137 -0.71 -8.47 -1.18
C PHE A 137 -2.12 -8.04 -0.76
N GLN A 138 -2.45 -6.76 -0.82
CA GLN A 138 -3.79 -6.24 -0.53
C GLN A 138 -4.82 -6.80 -1.52
N LYS A 139 -4.53 -6.77 -2.82
CA LYS A 139 -5.41 -7.26 -3.90
C LYS A 139 -5.77 -8.74 -3.72
N TYR A 140 -4.82 -9.55 -3.27
CA TYR A 140 -5.02 -10.99 -3.06
C TYR A 140 -5.42 -11.37 -1.63
N GLY A 141 -5.79 -10.39 -0.80
CA GLY A 141 -6.35 -10.61 0.54
C GLY A 141 -5.35 -11.12 1.58
N LEU A 142 -4.04 -10.97 1.33
CA LEU A 142 -2.99 -11.30 2.28
C LEU A 142 -2.84 -10.22 3.36
N MET A 143 -3.18 -8.99 3.03
CA MET A 143 -3.16 -7.81 3.88
C MET A 143 -4.59 -7.41 4.22
N ARG A 144 -4.95 -7.36 5.49
CA ARG A 144 -6.34 -7.22 5.96
C ARG A 144 -6.53 -6.13 7.02
N LEU A 145 -5.53 -5.91 7.85
CA LEU A 145 -5.54 -4.96 8.97
C LEU A 145 -4.86 -3.64 8.60
N HIS A 146 -4.25 -3.59 7.41
CA HIS A 146 -3.69 -2.40 6.81
C HIS A 146 -4.21 -2.24 5.37
N ARG A 147 -4.04 -1.03 4.85
CA ARG A 147 -4.24 -0.69 3.44
C ARG A 147 -3.00 0.05 2.93
N VAL A 148 -2.77 -0.03 1.64
CA VAL A 148 -1.70 0.72 0.99
C VAL A 148 -2.11 2.19 0.89
N GLU A 149 -1.20 3.08 1.25
CA GLU A 149 -1.34 4.53 1.15
C GLU A 149 -0.35 5.08 0.13
N ASP A 150 -0.50 6.35 -0.22
CA ASP A 150 0.47 7.04 -1.07
C ASP A 150 1.86 7.06 -0.41
N ARG A 151 2.89 6.92 -1.23
CA ARG A 151 4.27 7.01 -0.78
C ARG A 151 4.53 8.36 -0.12
N ALA A 152 5.38 8.39 0.90
CA ALA A 152 5.74 9.61 1.60
C ALA A 152 7.21 9.95 1.37
N THR A 153 7.47 11.23 1.10
CA THR A 153 8.83 11.77 1.01
C THR A 153 9.09 12.70 2.18
N ARG A 154 10.20 12.50 2.86
CA ARG A 154 10.69 13.38 3.94
C ARG A 154 12.04 13.99 3.58
N GLY A 155 12.36 15.10 4.22
CA GLY A 155 13.65 15.80 4.03
C GLY A 155 13.61 16.81 2.88
N TRP A 156 14.49 17.79 3.01
CA TRP A 156 14.78 18.82 2.02
C TRP A 156 16.30 19.01 1.98
N PHE A 157 16.87 19.38 0.85
CA PHE A 157 18.33 19.54 0.71
C PHE A 157 18.99 20.40 1.80
N LEU A 158 18.24 21.29 2.45
CA LEU A 158 18.75 22.12 3.56
C LEU A 158 18.52 21.53 4.95
N ALA A 159 17.69 20.51 5.08
CA ALA A 159 17.28 19.90 6.36
C ALA A 159 17.40 18.36 6.38
N GLY A 160 18.21 17.81 5.52
CA GLY A 160 18.42 16.39 5.33
C GLY A 160 18.23 15.95 3.88
N TRP A 161 18.72 14.79 3.54
CA TRP A 161 18.57 14.24 2.19
C TRP A 161 17.11 13.81 1.97
N PRO A 162 16.47 14.15 0.82
CA PRO A 162 15.15 13.66 0.49
C PRO A 162 15.14 12.13 0.47
N HIS A 163 14.18 11.54 1.17
CA HIS A 163 14.02 10.09 1.26
C HIS A 163 12.55 9.72 1.08
N THR A 164 12.28 8.77 0.21
CA THR A 164 10.92 8.32 -0.13
C THR A 164 10.73 6.88 0.35
N THR A 165 9.58 6.59 0.97
CA THR A 165 9.21 5.27 1.47
C THR A 165 7.79 4.90 1.09
N ALA A 166 7.49 3.60 1.01
CA ALA A 166 6.14 3.09 0.96
C ALA A 166 5.43 3.33 2.30
N VAL A 167 4.11 3.43 2.26
CA VAL A 167 3.28 3.70 3.44
C VAL A 167 2.09 2.76 3.49
N ILE A 168 1.78 2.27 4.68
CA ILE A 168 0.54 1.56 4.99
C ILE A 168 -0.21 2.26 6.10
N GLY A 169 -1.54 2.23 6.04
CA GLY A 169 -2.43 2.75 7.09
C GLY A 169 -3.18 1.60 7.76
N GLU A 170 -3.29 1.62 9.09
CA GLU A 170 -4.15 0.66 9.80
C GLU A 170 -5.61 0.86 9.40
N VAL A 171 -6.31 -0.22 9.14
CA VAL A 171 -7.75 -0.20 8.88
C VAL A 171 -8.47 0.05 10.21
N ALA A 172 -9.39 1.02 10.23
CA ALA A 172 -10.16 1.33 11.43
C ALA A 172 -10.96 0.10 11.91
N SER A 173 -10.83 -0.21 13.18
CA SER A 173 -11.49 -1.38 13.80
C SER A 173 -13.01 -1.23 13.92
N SER A 174 -13.55 -0.02 13.73
CA SER A 174 -14.98 0.29 13.83
C SER A 174 -15.39 1.48 12.97
N PRO A 175 -16.61 1.52 12.45
CA PRO A 175 -17.15 2.68 11.74
C PRO A 175 -17.14 3.93 12.63
N GLY A 176 -16.56 5.03 12.14
CA GLY A 176 -16.49 6.31 12.87
C GLY A 176 -15.20 6.54 13.67
N VAL A 177 -14.30 5.57 13.73
CA VAL A 177 -12.92 5.77 14.18
C VAL A 177 -12.12 6.26 12.98
N GLU A 178 -11.37 7.36 13.14
CA GLU A 178 -10.46 7.82 12.09
C GLU A 178 -9.49 6.70 11.72
N SER A 179 -9.14 6.63 10.45
CA SER A 179 -8.15 5.67 9.92
C SER A 179 -6.92 5.65 10.81
N GLY A 180 -6.49 4.46 11.17
CA GLY A 180 -5.42 4.24 12.13
C GLY A 180 -4.09 4.84 11.72
N ARG A 181 -3.07 4.56 12.52
CA ARG A 181 -1.71 5.06 12.33
C ARG A 181 -1.18 4.74 10.95
N LEU A 182 -0.43 5.68 10.39
CA LEU A 182 0.39 5.46 9.22
C LEU A 182 1.74 4.87 9.62
N TRP A 183 2.24 3.93 8.83
CA TRP A 183 3.51 3.26 9.03
C TRP A 183 4.34 3.34 7.76
N ALA A 184 5.58 3.80 7.89
CA ALA A 184 6.55 3.69 6.82
C ALA A 184 6.97 2.21 6.68
N VAL A 185 7.06 1.76 5.43
CA VAL A 185 7.57 0.44 5.06
C VAL A 185 8.79 0.70 4.19
N ASP A 186 9.95 0.61 4.81
CA ASP A 186 11.19 1.14 4.27
C ASP A 186 12.25 0.03 4.22
N SER A 187 12.40 -0.57 3.07
CA SER A 187 13.39 -1.62 2.81
C SER A 187 14.78 -1.04 2.49
N TRP A 188 14.88 0.21 2.05
CA TRP A 188 16.15 0.81 1.63
C TRP A 188 17.23 0.83 2.71
N PHE A 189 16.89 0.78 4.00
CA PHE A 189 17.87 0.73 5.09
C PHE A 189 18.42 -0.67 5.37
N LEU A 190 17.91 -1.68 4.70
CA LEU A 190 18.25 -3.09 4.90
C LEU A 190 18.96 -3.66 3.67
N ASP A 191 19.74 -4.70 3.86
CA ASP A 191 20.31 -5.44 2.72
C ASP A 191 19.18 -6.23 2.02
N ASN A 192 19.35 -6.50 0.72
CA ASN A 192 18.33 -7.18 -0.06
C ASN A 192 17.84 -8.48 0.59
N GLY A 193 16.57 -8.53 0.91
CA GLY A 193 15.91 -9.69 1.52
C GLY A 193 16.06 -9.84 3.04
N GLU A 194 16.26 -8.74 3.80
CA GLU A 194 16.34 -8.68 5.28
C GLU A 194 15.11 -8.06 6.00
#